data_07f68aeef6723060e108fa1b5993cf14
#
_entry.id   07f68aeef6723060e108fa1b5993cf14
#
_cell.length_a   1.000
_cell.length_b   1.000
_cell.length_c   1.000
_cell.angle_alpha   90.00
_cell.angle_beta   90.00
_cell.angle_gamma   90.00
#
_symmetry.space_group_name_H-M   'P 1'
#
loop_
_entity.id
_entity.type
_entity.pdbx_description
1 polymer ?
#
loop_
_entity_poly.entity_id
_entity_poly.type
_entity_poly.pdbx_seq_one_letter_code
_entity_poly.pdbx_strand_id
1 'polypeptide(L)'
;MSVTIGGKDMTLNFGVGRFYNIFKETTGFDLLDQAADFSTIKMNEVVQGLVYAGYVAECKANKQEPSLTKEWIMDAVLDEDTARIYSDYAKIVNPKAAEELEEAGKKNGQLKEDSILS
;
A
#
# COMPACT_ATOMS: atom_id res chain seq x y z
N MET A 1 1.12 -6.54 8.78
CA MET A 1 -0.23 -6.31 8.21
C MET A 1 -0.71 -7.57 7.53
N SER A 2 -1.88 -8.03 7.88
CA SER A 2 -2.47 -9.23 7.26
C SER A 2 -3.54 -8.82 6.25
N VAL A 3 -3.50 -9.43 5.06
CA VAL A 3 -4.47 -9.16 3.99
C VAL A 3 -4.91 -10.47 3.36
N THR A 4 -6.10 -10.47 2.78
CA THR A 4 -6.60 -11.58 1.96
C THR A 4 -6.74 -11.08 0.53
N ILE A 5 -5.97 -11.65 -0.38
CA ILE A 5 -5.94 -11.27 -1.79
C ILE A 5 -6.22 -12.52 -2.64
N GLY A 6 -7.24 -12.45 -3.48
CA GLY A 6 -7.59 -13.57 -4.35
C GLY A 6 -7.89 -14.86 -3.59
N GLY A 7 -8.47 -14.76 -2.40
CA GLY A 7 -8.78 -15.90 -1.55
C GLY A 7 -7.60 -16.46 -0.76
N LYS A 8 -6.44 -15.82 -0.83
CA LYS A 8 -5.24 -16.26 -0.11
C LYS A 8 -4.87 -15.25 0.96
N ASP A 9 -4.63 -15.75 2.18
CA ASP A 9 -4.16 -14.92 3.30
C ASP A 9 -2.65 -14.73 3.20
N MET A 10 -2.19 -13.51 3.41
CA MET A 10 -0.77 -13.21 3.42
C MET A 10 -0.45 -12.13 4.43
N THR A 11 0.78 -12.16 4.96
CA THR A 11 1.30 -11.14 5.86
C THR A 11 2.28 -10.26 5.10
N LEU A 12 2.12 -8.95 5.23
CA LEU A 12 2.97 -7.96 4.58
C LEU A 12 3.86 -7.30 5.63
N ASN A 13 5.16 -7.24 5.37
CA ASN A 13 6.14 -6.65 6.26
C ASN A 13 6.74 -5.40 5.65
N PHE A 14 6.35 -4.23 6.16
CA PHE A 14 6.83 -2.93 5.72
C PHE A 14 7.94 -2.35 6.60
N GLY A 15 8.31 -3.06 7.67
CA GLY A 15 9.23 -2.56 8.69
C GLY A 15 10.69 -2.92 8.48
N VAL A 16 11.05 -3.51 7.34
CA VAL A 16 12.43 -3.92 7.06
C VAL A 16 12.95 -3.22 5.80
N GLY A 17 14.26 -2.93 5.76
CA GLY A 17 14.87 -2.24 4.62
C GLY A 17 14.70 -3.00 3.31
N ARG A 18 14.66 -4.32 3.37
CA ARG A 18 14.45 -5.19 2.21
C ARG A 18 13.14 -4.86 1.47
N PHE A 19 12.07 -4.51 2.21
CA PHE A 19 10.81 -4.09 1.61
C PHE A 19 10.99 -2.93 0.63
N TYR A 20 11.72 -1.90 1.03
CA TYR A 20 11.94 -0.72 0.19
C TYR A 20 12.74 -1.06 -1.07
N ASN A 21 13.73 -1.94 -0.94
CA ASN A 21 14.54 -2.37 -2.08
C ASN A 21 13.71 -3.18 -3.08
N ILE A 22 12.88 -4.09 -2.60
CA ILE A 22 12.00 -4.90 -3.45
C ILE A 22 10.97 -4.02 -4.14
N PHE A 23 10.38 -3.08 -3.41
CA PHE A 23 9.42 -2.14 -3.97
C PHE A 23 10.04 -1.32 -5.10
N LYS A 24 11.25 -0.80 -4.89
CA LYS A 24 11.96 -0.02 -5.90
C LYS A 24 12.28 -0.85 -7.15
N GLU A 25 12.74 -2.08 -6.96
CA GLU A 25 13.01 -2.99 -8.09
C GLU A 25 11.75 -3.32 -8.87
N THR A 26 10.62 -3.45 -8.17
CA THR A 26 9.34 -3.84 -8.76
C THR A 26 8.66 -2.71 -9.51
N THR A 27 8.65 -1.49 -8.93
CA THR A 27 7.91 -0.35 -9.46
C THR A 27 8.77 0.71 -10.11
N GLY A 28 10.07 0.72 -9.82
CA GLY A 28 10.99 1.78 -10.23
C GLY A 28 10.95 3.02 -9.35
N PHE A 29 10.13 3.02 -8.30
CA PHE A 29 9.98 4.15 -7.39
C PHE A 29 10.64 3.86 -6.05
N ASP A 30 11.36 4.85 -5.52
CA ASP A 30 12.00 4.79 -4.21
C ASP A 30 11.11 5.47 -3.19
N LEU A 31 10.48 4.70 -2.29
CA LEU A 31 9.61 5.22 -1.25
C LEU A 31 10.34 6.10 -0.23
N LEU A 32 11.66 5.96 -0.13
CA LEU A 32 12.48 6.76 0.78
C LEU A 32 12.94 8.08 0.15
N ASP A 33 12.75 8.26 -1.15
CA ASP A 33 13.14 9.48 -1.86
C ASP A 33 12.02 10.52 -1.74
N GLN A 34 12.24 11.53 -0.93
CA GLN A 34 11.27 12.61 -0.72
C GLN A 34 11.02 13.46 -1.97
N ALA A 35 11.96 13.44 -2.92
CA ALA A 35 11.82 14.17 -4.18
C ALA A 35 11.13 13.35 -5.27
N ALA A 36 10.80 12.09 -5.01
CA ALA A 36 10.15 11.23 -5.98
C ALA A 36 8.75 11.76 -6.33
N ASP A 37 8.46 11.82 -7.63
CA ASP A 37 7.16 12.25 -8.13
C ASP A 37 6.26 11.03 -8.38
N PHE A 38 5.33 10.78 -7.47
CA PHE A 38 4.40 9.65 -7.56
C PHE A 38 3.19 9.94 -8.45
N SER A 39 3.08 11.16 -9.01
CA SER A 39 1.95 11.50 -9.89
C SER A 39 1.97 10.73 -11.21
N THR A 40 3.13 10.19 -11.61
CA THR A 40 3.30 9.43 -12.84
C THR A 40 2.96 7.95 -12.71
N ILE A 41 2.80 7.46 -11.48
CA ILE A 41 2.46 6.06 -11.22
C ILE A 41 0.99 5.93 -10.82
N LYS A 42 0.32 4.93 -11.36
CA LYS A 42 -1.08 4.68 -11.02
C LYS A 42 -1.19 4.06 -9.63
N MET A 43 -2.25 4.40 -8.89
CA MET A 43 -2.46 3.89 -7.54
C MET A 43 -2.48 2.37 -7.48
N ASN A 44 -3.09 1.69 -8.46
CA ASN A 44 -3.11 0.24 -8.49
C ASN A 44 -1.70 -0.36 -8.63
N GLU A 45 -0.82 0.27 -9.39
CA GLU A 45 0.57 -0.17 -9.52
C GLU A 45 1.33 0.00 -8.20
N VAL A 46 1.10 1.11 -7.49
CA VAL A 46 1.68 1.31 -6.16
C VAL A 46 1.25 0.19 -5.21
N VAL A 47 -0.05 -0.08 -5.14
CA VAL A 47 -0.59 -1.09 -4.22
C VAL A 47 -0.12 -2.50 -4.60
N GLN A 48 -0.09 -2.83 -5.88
CA GLN A 48 0.46 -4.10 -6.35
C GLN A 48 1.91 -4.27 -5.88
N GLY A 49 2.71 -3.21 -6.00
CA GLY A 49 4.09 -3.21 -5.54
C GLY A 49 4.20 -3.35 -4.02
N LEU A 50 3.33 -2.67 -3.26
CA LEU A 50 3.29 -2.77 -1.79
C LEU A 50 2.98 -4.21 -1.35
N VAL A 51 1.99 -4.84 -1.97
CA VAL A 51 1.60 -6.21 -1.62
C VAL A 51 2.74 -7.18 -1.94
N TYR A 52 3.27 -7.12 -3.14
CA TYR A 52 4.35 -8.02 -3.55
C TYR A 52 5.61 -7.84 -2.67
N ALA A 53 6.07 -6.61 -2.52
CA ALA A 53 7.28 -6.32 -1.74
C ALA A 53 7.10 -6.70 -0.27
N GLY A 54 5.94 -6.39 0.32
CA GLY A 54 5.64 -6.74 1.70
C GLY A 54 5.57 -8.25 1.92
N TYR A 55 4.95 -8.97 0.99
CA TYR A 55 4.86 -10.43 1.04
C TYR A 55 6.23 -11.09 0.96
N VAL A 56 7.04 -10.69 -0.02
CA VAL A 56 8.38 -11.26 -0.18
C VAL A 56 9.28 -10.92 1.00
N ALA A 57 9.20 -9.68 1.52
CA ALA A 57 9.97 -9.28 2.69
C ALA A 57 9.61 -10.13 3.92
N GLU A 58 8.32 -10.43 4.13
CA GLU A 58 7.88 -11.30 5.21
C GLU A 58 8.38 -12.73 5.05
N CYS A 59 8.28 -13.29 3.84
CA CYS A 59 8.79 -14.63 3.56
C CYS A 59 10.28 -14.73 3.88
N LYS A 60 11.06 -13.76 3.44
CA LYS A 60 12.51 -13.75 3.67
C LYS A 60 12.87 -13.55 5.14
N ALA A 61 12.09 -12.73 5.87
CA ALA A 61 12.29 -12.54 7.30
C ALA A 61 12.08 -13.86 8.07
N ASN A 62 11.19 -14.72 7.59
CA ASN A 62 10.89 -16.02 8.18
C ASN A 62 11.70 -17.16 7.52
N LYS A 63 12.67 -16.84 6.67
CA LYS A 63 13.50 -17.81 5.95
C LYS A 63 12.69 -18.80 5.11
N GLN A 64 11.60 -18.30 4.52
CA GLN A 64 10.70 -19.08 3.66
C GLN A 64 10.82 -18.59 2.22
N GLU A 65 10.71 -19.54 1.27
CA GLU A 65 10.61 -19.16 -0.13
C GLU A 65 9.19 -18.69 -0.45
N PRO A 66 9.04 -17.60 -1.22
CA PRO A 66 7.71 -17.16 -1.63
C PRO A 66 7.03 -18.23 -2.48
N SER A 67 5.81 -18.63 -2.09
CA SER A 67 5.01 -19.60 -2.84
C SER A 67 4.15 -18.95 -3.92
N LEU A 68 3.90 -17.64 -3.82
CA LEU A 68 3.13 -16.88 -4.80
C LEU A 68 4.06 -16.09 -5.70
N THR A 69 3.77 -16.10 -7.01
CA THR A 69 4.59 -15.37 -7.98
C THR A 69 4.19 -13.89 -8.03
N LYS A 70 5.09 -13.06 -8.55
CA LYS A 70 4.81 -11.65 -8.80
C LYS A 70 3.58 -11.49 -9.69
N GLU A 71 3.51 -12.25 -10.78
CA GLU A 71 2.41 -12.19 -11.73
C GLU A 71 1.08 -12.55 -11.05
N TRP A 72 1.08 -13.59 -10.22
CA TRP A 72 -0.14 -13.97 -9.50
C TRP A 72 -0.64 -12.83 -8.62
N ILE A 73 0.26 -12.21 -7.87
CA ILE A 73 -0.09 -11.09 -6.97
C ILE A 73 -0.58 -9.89 -7.77
N MET A 74 0.10 -9.54 -8.85
CA MET A 74 -0.30 -8.41 -9.70
C MET A 74 -1.70 -8.60 -10.27
N ASP A 75 -2.05 -9.83 -10.68
CA ASP A 75 -3.36 -10.14 -11.22
C ASP A 75 -4.44 -10.22 -10.14
N ALA A 76 -4.07 -10.62 -8.93
CA ALA A 76 -5.03 -10.84 -7.83
C ALA A 76 -5.44 -9.55 -7.11
N VAL A 77 -4.60 -8.50 -7.13
CA VAL A 77 -4.92 -7.21 -6.52
C VAL A 77 -5.89 -6.46 -7.42
N LEU A 78 -7.13 -6.32 -6.96
CA LEU A 78 -8.20 -5.68 -7.71
C LEU A 78 -8.31 -4.19 -7.35
N ASP A 79 -8.95 -3.42 -8.21
CA ASP A 79 -9.17 -1.98 -7.98
C ASP A 79 -9.89 -1.71 -6.65
N GLU A 80 -10.82 -2.58 -6.27
CA GLU A 80 -11.55 -2.47 -4.99
C GLU A 80 -10.65 -2.64 -3.77
N ASP A 81 -9.52 -3.35 -3.90
CA ASP A 81 -8.56 -3.57 -2.82
C ASP A 81 -7.62 -2.38 -2.64
N THR A 82 -7.44 -1.59 -3.69
CA THR A 82 -6.40 -0.56 -3.78
C THR A 82 -6.51 0.49 -2.68
N ALA A 83 -7.68 1.10 -2.52
CA ALA A 83 -7.87 2.16 -1.54
C ALA A 83 -7.72 1.64 -0.11
N ARG A 84 -8.25 0.45 0.17
CA ARG A 84 -8.18 -0.16 1.50
C ARG A 84 -6.73 -0.48 1.88
N ILE A 85 -6.00 -1.14 0.99
CA ILE A 85 -4.61 -1.55 1.26
C ILE A 85 -3.71 -0.32 1.41
N TYR A 86 -3.87 0.67 0.55
CA TYR A 86 -3.09 1.90 0.65
C TYR A 86 -3.36 2.64 1.96
N SER A 87 -4.61 2.73 2.36
CA SER A 87 -4.99 3.36 3.63
C SER A 87 -4.36 2.64 4.82
N ASP A 88 -4.43 1.31 4.84
CA ASP A 88 -3.84 0.52 5.92
C ASP A 88 -2.31 0.64 5.94
N TYR A 89 -1.68 0.64 4.77
CA TYR A 89 -0.24 0.88 4.65
C TYR A 89 0.15 2.25 5.23
N ALA A 90 -0.57 3.29 4.86
CA ALA A 90 -0.28 4.66 5.32
C ALA A 90 -0.39 4.77 6.85
N LYS A 91 -1.36 4.09 7.46
CA LYS A 91 -1.52 4.07 8.91
C LYS A 91 -0.35 3.40 9.62
N ILE A 92 0.26 2.41 9.01
CA ILE A 92 1.39 1.68 9.58
C ILE A 92 2.68 2.49 9.47
N VAL A 93 2.98 3.04 8.29
CA VAL A 93 4.26 3.71 8.02
C VAL A 93 4.29 5.16 8.46
N ASN A 94 3.13 5.81 8.55
CA ASN A 94 3.02 7.21 8.97
C ASN A 94 1.68 7.45 9.66
N PRO A 95 1.50 6.93 10.90
CA PRO A 95 0.22 7.05 11.61
C PRO A 95 -0.25 8.48 11.79
N LYS A 96 0.69 9.40 12.03
CA LYS A 96 0.37 10.81 12.26
C LYS A 96 -0.19 11.49 11.02
N ALA A 97 0.44 11.26 9.87
CA ALA A 97 -0.07 11.80 8.60
C ALA A 97 -1.41 11.18 8.22
N ALA A 98 -1.60 9.89 8.51
CA ALA A 98 -2.87 9.21 8.27
C ALA A 98 -4.00 9.81 9.11
N GLU A 99 -3.75 10.13 10.40
CA GLU A 99 -4.71 10.82 11.26
C GLU A 99 -5.07 12.19 10.72
N GLU A 100 -4.08 12.96 10.29
CA GLU A 100 -4.31 14.29 9.70
C GLU A 100 -5.15 14.20 8.42
N LEU A 101 -4.91 13.20 7.58
CA LEU A 101 -5.67 12.97 6.36
C LEU A 101 -7.12 12.56 6.66
N GLU A 102 -7.33 11.73 7.67
CA GLU A 102 -8.68 11.34 8.10
C GLU A 102 -9.46 12.53 8.61
N GLU A 103 -8.84 13.38 9.44
CA GLU A 103 -9.46 14.61 9.93
C GLU A 103 -9.79 15.57 8.79
N ALA A 104 -8.86 15.78 7.87
CA ALA A 104 -9.09 16.63 6.70
C ALA A 104 -10.21 16.07 5.82
N GLY A 105 -10.26 14.74 5.63
CA GLY A 105 -11.34 14.09 4.90
C GLY A 105 -12.69 14.27 5.55
N LYS A 106 -12.77 14.16 6.88
CA LYS A 106 -14.00 14.41 7.63
C LYS A 106 -14.45 15.87 7.52
N LYS A 107 -13.52 16.83 7.65
CA LYS A 107 -13.82 18.25 7.50
C LYS A 107 -14.30 18.58 6.09
N ASN A 108 -13.64 18.03 5.07
CA ASN A 108 -14.06 18.23 3.69
C ASN A 108 -15.42 17.59 3.40
N GLY A 109 -15.70 16.44 3.98
CA GLY A 109 -16.99 15.79 3.88
C GLY A 109 -18.11 16.64 4.53
N GLN A 110 -17.85 17.21 5.70
CA GLN A 110 -18.79 18.11 6.36
C GLN A 110 -19.03 19.38 5.55
N LEU A 111 -17.97 19.98 5.01
CA LEU A 111 -18.10 21.18 4.17
C LEU A 111 -18.91 20.92 2.91
N LYS A 112 -18.77 19.74 2.29
CA LYS A 112 -19.57 19.33 1.14
C LYS A 112 -21.04 19.15 1.53
N GLU A 113 -21.32 18.52 2.66
CA GLU A 113 -22.67 18.34 3.14
C GLU A 113 -23.33 19.71 3.43
N ASP A 114 -22.61 20.61 4.11
CA ASP A 114 -23.09 21.96 4.37
C ASP A 114 -23.36 22.74 3.08
N SER A 115 -22.50 22.58 2.06
CA SER A 115 -22.71 23.28 0.79
C SER A 115 -23.88 22.69 -0.01
N ILE A 116 -24.19 21.42 0.15
CA ILE A 116 -25.34 20.77 -0.47
C ILE A 116 -26.63 21.19 0.22
N LEU A 117 -26.59 21.34 1.54
CA LEU A 117 -27.75 21.73 2.36
C LEU A 117 -28.03 23.23 2.30
N SER A 118 -27.06 24.01 1.94
CA SER A 118 -27.21 25.47 1.81
C SER A 118 -27.57 25.88 0.39
#